data_37fcf56cba5f799bd7173093c15383ce
#
_entry.id   37fcf56cba5f799bd7173093c15383ce
#
_cell.length_a   1.000
_cell.length_b   1.000
_cell.length_c   1.000
_cell.angle_alpha   90.00
_cell.angle_beta   90.00
_cell.angle_gamma   90.00
#
_symmetry.space_group_name_H-M   'P 1'
#
loop_
_entity.id
_entity.type
_entity.pdbx_description
1 polymer ?
#
loop_
_entity_poly.entity_id
_entity_poly.type
_entity_poly.pdbx_seq_one_letter_code
_entity_poly.pdbx_strand_id
1 'polypeptide(L)'
;MLLEEFDANKTAIINPDMCVEKIENFPEVTISCFSEELFNEVLEFFRAKEIASVHSASGLNPIYEVTYKGKRFAMFKSMVGEPLCVGQYEEIIAMGSKRLILLGNCGVLDKRIEDCGIIIPIKAVRDE
;
A
#
# COMPACT_ATOMS: atom_id res chain seq x y z
N MET A 1 7.30 25.47 17.17
CA MET A 1 7.53 24.01 17.24
C MET A 1 7.29 23.47 15.84
N LEU A 2 8.10 22.56 15.30
CA LEU A 2 8.00 22.04 13.91
C LEU A 2 6.58 21.62 13.50
N LEU A 3 5.78 21.14 14.45
CA LEU A 3 4.37 20.77 14.22
C LEU A 3 3.41 21.97 14.06
N GLU A 4 3.85 23.18 14.35
CA GLU A 4 3.06 24.42 14.19
C GLU A 4 3.39 25.14 12.88
N GLU A 5 4.44 24.71 12.18
CA GLU A 5 4.91 25.24 10.89
C GLU A 5 4.37 24.43 9.70
N PHE A 6 3.20 23.85 9.86
CA PHE A 6 2.56 23.04 8.84
C PHE A 6 2.04 23.92 7.69
N ASP A 7 2.49 23.63 6.47
CA ASP A 7 1.90 24.25 5.28
C ASP A 7 0.55 23.60 4.96
N ALA A 8 -0.51 24.39 5.10
CA ALA A 8 -1.87 23.95 4.78
C ALA A 8 -2.16 23.88 3.25
N ASN A 9 -1.21 24.27 2.40
CA ASN A 9 -1.34 24.16 0.96
C ASN A 9 -1.36 22.67 0.57
N LYS A 10 -2.41 22.25 -0.13
CA LYS A 10 -2.57 20.87 -0.58
C LYS A 10 -1.76 20.53 -1.84
N THR A 11 -1.21 21.54 -2.49
CA THR A 11 -0.39 21.35 -3.69
C THR A 11 1.07 21.21 -3.25
N ALA A 12 1.60 19.99 -3.33
CA ALA A 12 3.00 19.73 -3.05
C ALA A 12 3.90 20.26 -4.19
N ILE A 13 5.18 20.49 -3.89
CA ILE A 13 6.20 20.82 -4.90
C ILE A 13 6.39 19.64 -5.86
N ILE A 14 6.34 18.42 -5.32
CA ILE A 14 6.40 17.16 -6.08
C ILE A 14 5.16 16.36 -5.73
N ASN A 15 4.32 16.09 -6.73
CA ASN A 15 3.16 15.23 -6.60
C ASN A 15 3.47 13.83 -7.17
N PRO A 16 2.77 12.77 -6.73
CA PRO A 16 3.03 11.39 -7.17
C PRO A 16 2.93 11.20 -8.69
N ASP A 17 2.02 11.91 -9.34
CA ASP A 17 1.85 11.90 -10.80
C ASP A 17 3.01 12.53 -11.58
N MET A 18 3.93 13.22 -10.89
CA MET A 18 5.20 13.68 -11.46
C MET A 18 6.31 12.63 -11.32
N CYS A 19 6.15 11.66 -10.45
CA CYS A 19 7.16 10.63 -10.15
C CYS A 19 6.92 9.34 -10.94
N VAL A 20 5.66 9.03 -11.24
CA VAL A 20 5.28 7.79 -11.93
C VAL A 20 4.30 8.08 -13.06
N GLU A 21 4.38 7.25 -14.11
CA GLU A 21 3.44 7.34 -15.22
C GLU A 21 2.17 6.53 -14.94
N LYS A 22 1.03 7.05 -15.41
CA LYS A 22 -0.22 6.30 -15.39
C LYS A 22 -0.11 5.08 -16.31
N ILE A 23 -0.44 3.92 -15.79
CA ILE A 23 -0.40 2.66 -16.53
C ILE A 23 -1.79 2.34 -17.07
N GLU A 24 -1.88 2.18 -18.39
CA GLU A 24 -3.13 1.78 -19.02
C GLU A 24 -3.58 0.40 -18.53
N ASN A 25 -4.86 0.28 -18.19
CA ASN A 25 -5.44 -0.95 -17.64
C ASN A 25 -4.80 -1.46 -16.34
N PHE A 26 -4.21 -0.59 -15.54
CA PHE A 26 -3.76 -0.95 -14.20
C PHE A 26 -4.94 -1.54 -13.38
N PRO A 27 -4.73 -2.60 -12.57
CA PRO A 27 -5.80 -3.17 -11.76
C PRO A 27 -6.41 -2.12 -10.81
N GLU A 28 -7.74 -2.02 -10.80
CA GLU A 28 -8.43 -1.01 -9.97
C GLU A 28 -8.27 -1.23 -8.47
N VAL A 29 -8.03 -2.47 -8.06
CA VAL A 29 -7.85 -2.84 -6.66
C VAL A 29 -6.41 -3.28 -6.45
N THR A 30 -5.75 -2.65 -5.50
CA THR A 30 -4.42 -3.04 -5.04
C THR A 30 -4.52 -3.64 -3.64
N ILE A 31 -3.90 -4.78 -3.46
CA ILE A 31 -3.77 -5.46 -2.18
C ILE A 31 -2.30 -5.41 -1.78
N SER A 32 -2.04 -5.09 -0.53
CA SER A 32 -0.69 -5.13 0.01
C SER A 32 -0.63 -5.78 1.38
N CYS A 33 0.52 -6.28 1.74
CA CYS A 33 0.78 -6.83 3.06
C CYS A 33 2.24 -6.54 3.47
N PHE A 34 2.51 -6.64 4.77
CA PHE A 34 3.85 -6.45 5.32
C PHE A 34 4.66 -7.75 5.38
N SER A 35 4.00 -8.91 5.37
CA SER A 35 4.67 -10.21 5.44
C SER A 35 5.27 -10.59 4.10
N GLU A 36 6.60 -10.76 4.08
CA GLU A 36 7.32 -11.23 2.90
C GLU A 36 6.98 -12.68 2.55
N GLU A 37 6.86 -13.52 3.57
CA GLU A 37 6.51 -14.93 3.40
C GLU A 37 5.14 -15.08 2.73
N LEU A 38 4.10 -14.46 3.30
CA LEU A 38 2.76 -14.45 2.72
C LEU A 38 2.74 -13.87 1.30
N PHE A 39 3.48 -12.79 1.09
CA PHE A 39 3.57 -12.15 -0.23
C PHE A 39 4.12 -13.12 -1.27
N ASN A 40 5.24 -13.77 -0.98
CA ASN A 40 5.88 -14.73 -1.89
C ASN A 40 4.99 -15.96 -2.16
N GLU A 41 4.34 -16.51 -1.13
CA GLU A 41 3.39 -17.61 -1.29
C GLU A 41 2.23 -17.25 -2.24
N VAL A 42 1.68 -16.04 -2.10
CA VAL A 42 0.61 -15.57 -2.99
C VAL A 42 1.10 -15.40 -4.41
N LEU A 43 2.29 -14.82 -4.61
CA LEU A 43 2.87 -14.66 -5.95
C LEU A 43 3.06 -16.00 -6.65
N GLU A 44 3.57 -17.00 -5.94
CA GLU A 44 3.77 -18.34 -6.47
C GLU A 44 2.44 -19.03 -6.76
N PHE A 45 1.51 -19.03 -5.81
CA PHE A 45 0.20 -19.68 -5.94
C PHE A 45 -0.60 -19.15 -7.14
N PHE A 46 -0.61 -17.85 -7.34
CA PHE A 46 -1.33 -17.22 -8.44
C PHE A 46 -0.50 -17.06 -9.72
N ARG A 47 0.76 -17.48 -9.71
CA ARG A 47 1.69 -17.28 -10.84
C ARG A 47 1.69 -15.80 -11.28
N ALA A 48 1.83 -14.93 -10.31
CA ALA A 48 1.76 -13.50 -10.49
C ALA A 48 2.77 -12.98 -11.51
N LYS A 49 2.40 -11.93 -12.23
CA LYS A 49 3.27 -11.28 -13.22
C LYS A 49 3.61 -9.89 -12.75
N GLU A 50 4.87 -9.53 -12.77
CA GLU A 50 5.31 -8.15 -12.53
C GLU A 50 4.76 -7.22 -13.61
N ILE A 51 4.15 -6.12 -13.18
CA ILE A 51 3.51 -5.13 -14.07
C ILE A 51 4.07 -3.72 -13.90
N ALA A 52 4.71 -3.43 -12.78
CA ALA A 52 5.29 -2.14 -12.44
C ALA A 52 6.24 -2.27 -11.25
N SER A 53 6.87 -1.17 -10.88
CA SER A 53 7.63 -1.06 -9.64
C SER A 53 7.59 0.38 -9.11
N VAL A 54 7.68 0.51 -7.79
CA VAL A 54 7.89 1.77 -7.08
C VAL A 54 9.37 1.87 -6.72
N HIS A 55 9.95 3.03 -6.87
CA HIS A 55 11.36 3.30 -6.61
C HIS A 55 11.53 4.05 -5.28
N SER A 56 12.51 3.66 -4.51
CA SER A 56 12.91 4.38 -3.30
C SER A 56 14.42 4.32 -3.11
N ALA A 57 14.93 5.04 -2.12
CA ALA A 57 16.32 4.92 -1.72
C ALA A 57 16.70 3.50 -1.24
N SER A 58 15.72 2.70 -0.83
CA SER A 58 15.89 1.29 -0.46
C SER A 58 15.87 0.33 -1.65
N GLY A 59 15.72 0.83 -2.87
CA GLY A 59 15.68 0.04 -4.10
C GLY A 59 14.29 -0.02 -4.73
N LEU A 60 14.11 -1.03 -5.57
CA LEU A 60 12.86 -1.32 -6.28
C LEU A 60 11.91 -2.11 -5.40
N ASN A 61 10.65 -1.72 -5.40
CA ASN A 61 9.56 -2.51 -4.84
C ASN A 61 8.59 -2.92 -5.95
N PRO A 62 8.66 -4.16 -6.44
CA PRO A 62 7.88 -4.60 -7.59
C PRO A 62 6.40 -4.75 -7.25
N ILE A 63 5.58 -4.45 -8.26
CA ILE A 63 4.13 -4.60 -8.23
C ILE A 63 3.74 -5.71 -9.18
N TYR A 64 2.96 -6.65 -8.70
CA TYR A 64 2.52 -7.82 -9.46
C TYR A 64 1.03 -7.78 -9.74
N GLU A 65 0.63 -8.37 -10.83
CA GLU A 65 -0.76 -8.66 -11.11
C GLU A 65 -1.09 -10.10 -10.73
N VAL A 66 -2.17 -10.28 -10.00
CA VAL A 66 -2.78 -11.57 -9.69
C VAL A 66 -4.22 -11.61 -10.21
N THR A 67 -4.68 -12.78 -10.63
CA THR A 67 -6.06 -12.99 -11.06
C THR A 67 -6.75 -14.00 -10.17
N TYR A 68 -7.87 -13.62 -9.57
CA TYR A 68 -8.69 -14.48 -8.75
C TYR A 68 -10.16 -14.40 -9.16
N LYS A 69 -10.78 -15.53 -9.47
CA LYS A 69 -12.19 -15.63 -9.93
C LYS A 69 -12.51 -14.63 -11.06
N GLY A 70 -11.61 -14.52 -12.03
CA GLY A 70 -11.76 -13.62 -13.19
C GLY A 70 -11.58 -12.14 -12.90
N LYS A 71 -11.20 -11.76 -11.69
CA LYS A 71 -10.88 -10.37 -11.30
C LYS A 71 -9.38 -10.18 -11.18
N ARG A 72 -8.90 -9.04 -11.67
CA ARG A 72 -7.50 -8.64 -11.61
C ARG A 72 -7.25 -7.77 -10.38
N PHE A 73 -6.15 -8.01 -9.70
CA PHE A 73 -5.67 -7.25 -8.56
C PHE A 73 -4.19 -6.91 -8.77
N ALA A 74 -3.79 -5.71 -8.40
CA ALA A 74 -2.38 -5.42 -8.19
C ALA A 74 -1.99 -5.88 -6.77
N MET A 75 -0.78 -6.37 -6.63
CA MET A 75 -0.25 -6.80 -5.35
C MET A 75 1.19 -6.34 -5.17
N PHE A 76 1.53 -5.79 -4.00
CA PHE A 76 2.89 -5.41 -3.64
C PHE A 76 3.13 -5.61 -2.15
N LYS A 77 4.41 -5.66 -1.77
CA LYS A 77 4.81 -5.72 -0.36
C LYS A 77 4.93 -4.30 0.19
N SER A 78 4.12 -3.96 1.19
CA SER A 78 4.24 -2.67 1.88
C SER A 78 5.54 -2.58 2.66
N MET A 79 6.18 -1.43 2.57
CA MET A 79 7.31 -1.10 3.42
C MET A 79 6.81 -0.68 4.81
N VAL A 80 7.61 -0.96 5.83
CA VAL A 80 7.29 -0.58 7.22
C VAL A 80 7.63 0.89 7.44
N GLY A 81 6.76 1.58 8.15
CA GLY A 81 6.85 3.00 8.44
C GLY A 81 5.82 3.81 7.65
N GLU A 82 5.04 4.63 8.36
CA GLU A 82 3.91 5.35 7.78
C GLU A 82 4.30 6.22 6.58
N PRO A 83 5.32 7.10 6.65
CA PRO A 83 5.65 7.98 5.53
C PRO A 83 6.01 7.22 4.27
N LEU A 84 6.78 6.13 4.39
CA LEU A 84 7.19 5.32 3.24
C LEU A 84 6.03 4.51 2.68
N CYS A 85 5.20 3.93 3.55
CA CYS A 85 4.02 3.18 3.15
C CYS A 85 3.01 4.06 2.42
N VAL A 86 2.73 5.25 2.93
CA VAL A 86 1.81 6.22 2.32
C VAL A 86 2.35 6.72 0.98
N GLY A 87 3.64 7.08 0.90
CA GLY A 87 4.26 7.50 -0.35
C GLY A 87 4.14 6.44 -1.45
N GLN A 88 4.35 5.17 -1.12
CA GLN A 88 4.14 4.07 -2.07
C GLN A 88 2.68 3.98 -2.54
N TYR A 89 1.71 4.16 -1.64
CA TYR A 89 0.30 4.15 -2.03
C TYR A 89 -0.07 5.31 -2.95
N GLU A 90 0.46 6.50 -2.69
CA GLU A 90 0.22 7.67 -3.53
C GLU A 90 0.71 7.43 -4.97
N GLU A 91 1.91 6.85 -5.14
CA GLU A 91 2.43 6.47 -6.45
C GLU A 91 1.57 5.40 -7.13
N ILE A 92 1.13 4.38 -6.40
CA ILE A 92 0.26 3.31 -6.94
C ILE A 92 -1.12 3.85 -7.35
N ILE A 93 -1.65 4.83 -6.61
CA ILE A 93 -2.87 5.54 -7.00
C ILE A 93 -2.63 6.32 -8.30
N ALA A 94 -1.50 7.01 -8.41
CA ALA A 94 -1.13 7.74 -9.63
C ALA A 94 -0.96 6.80 -10.83
N MET A 95 -0.43 5.58 -10.63
CA MET A 95 -0.36 4.54 -11.67
C MET A 95 -1.75 4.07 -12.14
N GLY A 96 -2.80 4.19 -11.34
CA GLY A 96 -4.17 3.87 -11.74
C GLY A 96 -5.00 3.06 -10.76
N SER A 97 -4.48 2.73 -9.59
CA SER A 97 -5.27 2.06 -8.54
C SER A 97 -6.36 2.98 -8.00
N LYS A 98 -7.55 2.42 -7.73
CA LYS A 98 -8.69 3.17 -7.20
C LYS A 98 -9.08 2.75 -5.79
N ARG A 99 -8.64 1.56 -5.36
CA ARG A 99 -8.97 0.97 -4.06
C ARG A 99 -7.76 0.27 -3.50
N LEU A 100 -7.47 0.52 -2.24
CA LEU A 100 -6.35 -0.07 -1.54
C LEU A 100 -6.87 -0.95 -0.41
N ILE A 101 -6.31 -2.14 -0.29
CA ILE A 101 -6.54 -3.06 0.83
C ILE A 101 -5.18 -3.37 1.44
N LEU A 102 -4.95 -2.88 2.65
CA LEU A 102 -3.75 -3.16 3.41
C LEU A 102 -4.03 -4.26 4.44
N LEU A 103 -3.27 -5.32 4.37
CA LEU A 103 -3.32 -6.45 5.30
C LEU A 103 -2.11 -6.42 6.23
N GLY A 104 -2.35 -6.50 7.50
CA GLY A 104 -1.30 -6.52 8.51
C GLY A 104 -1.77 -7.18 9.80
N ASN A 105 -0.84 -7.43 10.68
CA ASN A 105 -1.10 -7.90 12.03
C ASN A 105 -1.03 -6.72 13.00
N CYS A 106 -1.79 -6.76 14.07
CA CYS A 106 -1.72 -5.76 15.13
C CYS A 106 -1.64 -6.41 16.50
N GLY A 107 -1.01 -5.71 17.44
CA GLY A 107 -1.10 -6.03 18.86
C GLY A 107 -2.43 -5.53 19.43
N VAL A 108 -3.08 -6.34 20.24
CA VAL A 108 -4.31 -5.95 20.92
C VAL A 108 -3.96 -5.33 22.26
N LEU A 109 -4.38 -4.08 22.48
CA LEU A 109 -4.16 -3.35 23.73
C LEU A 109 -5.40 -3.37 24.65
N ASP A 110 -6.56 -3.71 24.14
CA ASP A 110 -7.82 -3.76 24.89
C ASP A 110 -8.18 -5.20 25.22
N LYS A 111 -8.24 -5.52 26.52
CA LYS A 111 -8.58 -6.87 27.03
C LYS A 111 -9.98 -7.36 26.66
N ARG A 112 -10.87 -6.46 26.21
CA ARG A 112 -12.21 -6.83 25.74
C ARG A 112 -12.21 -7.45 24.35
N ILE A 113 -11.10 -7.33 23.61
CA ILE A 113 -10.90 -7.99 22.31
C ILE A 113 -10.28 -9.35 22.61
N GLU A 114 -11.11 -10.38 22.71
CA GLU A 114 -10.68 -11.71 23.16
C GLU A 114 -10.27 -12.64 22.01
N ASP A 115 -10.72 -12.39 20.78
CA ASP A 115 -10.51 -13.28 19.65
C ASP A 115 -9.58 -12.69 18.58
N CYS A 116 -8.77 -13.58 17.99
CA CYS A 116 -7.96 -13.29 16.81
C CYS A 116 -8.83 -13.12 15.55
N GLY A 117 -9.74 -12.15 15.57
CA GLY A 117 -10.64 -11.84 14.47
C GLY A 117 -10.03 -10.85 13.48
N ILE A 118 -10.80 -10.55 12.44
CA ILE A 118 -10.47 -9.48 11.50
C ILE A 118 -10.93 -8.15 12.11
N ILE A 119 -9.98 -7.22 12.25
CA ILE A 119 -10.25 -5.85 12.72
C ILE A 119 -10.16 -4.91 11.53
N ILE A 120 -11.19 -4.09 11.34
CA ILE A 120 -11.21 -3.04 10.34
C ILE A 120 -11.11 -1.69 11.06
N PRO A 121 -9.95 -1.01 11.06
CA PRO A 121 -9.82 0.31 11.68
C PRO A 121 -10.70 1.35 10.98
N ILE A 122 -11.39 2.16 11.74
CA ILE A 122 -12.24 3.26 11.22
C ILE A 122 -11.66 4.63 11.48
N LYS A 123 -10.64 4.72 12.33
CA LYS A 123 -9.93 5.96 12.67
C LYS A 123 -8.49 5.64 13.05
N ALA A 124 -7.62 6.59 12.82
CA ALA A 124 -6.25 6.61 13.31
C ALA A 124 -5.96 7.94 14.01
N VAL A 125 -5.03 7.92 14.96
CA VAL A 125 -4.49 9.13 15.58
C VAL A 125 -3.21 9.47 14.83
N ARG A 126 -3.11 10.70 14.36
CA ARG A 126 -1.87 11.22 13.80
C ARG A 126 -0.97 11.68 14.94
N ASP A 127 0.25 11.13 14.99
CA ASP A 127 1.21 11.30 16.08
C ASP A 127 2.59 11.78 15.56
N GLU A 128 2.61 12.49 14.45
CA GLU A 128 3.80 13.01 13.78
C GLU A 128 3.74 14.54 13.67
#